data_c524b8468ab992c200f649e5c08bf93c
#
_entry.id   c524b8468ab992c200f649e5c08bf93c
#
_cell.length_a   1.000
_cell.length_b   1.000
_cell.length_c   1.000
_cell.angle_alpha   90.00
_cell.angle_beta   90.00
_cell.angle_gamma   90.00
#
_symmetry.space_group_name_H-M   'P 1'
#
loop_
_entity.id
_entity.type
_entity.pdbx_description
1 polymer ?
#
loop_
_entity_poly.entity_id
_entity_poly.type
_entity_poly.pdbx_seq_one_letter_code
_entity_poly.pdbx_strand_id
1 'polypeptide(L)'
;GLGKTHLTQAVGQALCEASNRSNPKVEYLTAEEFSSCFVQALQSRTVDRFKGRFRDVDLLLLEDVHFLQGKEKMQDEVLSTIKSLQEKGSRVVLTSSFAPCELRNVDNSLVSRFCSGFLAGIEKPDASTRRRILQEKARQNNALLSDTVVDVLTERLTGDIRQLESCVHNLLLKAKLLGCTISVEMAQEILAQYSLDDPFVDV
;
A
#
# COMPACT_ATOMS: atom_id res chain seq x y z
N GLY A 1 -1.91 3.33 6.80
CA GLY A 1 -1.41 2.18 6.02
C GLY A 1 -0.25 1.47 6.68
N LEU A 2 -0.24 0.14 6.59
CA LEU A 2 0.78 -0.72 7.22
C LEU A 2 2.01 -0.97 6.32
N GLY A 3 2.19 -0.23 5.23
CA GLY A 3 3.30 -0.41 4.29
C GLY A 3 3.03 -1.43 3.19
N LYS A 4 1.77 -1.83 2.93
CA LYS A 4 1.39 -2.77 1.85
C LYS A 4 1.96 -2.34 0.49
N THR A 5 1.71 -1.12 0.08
CA THR A 5 2.22 -0.53 -1.18
C THR A 5 3.74 -0.62 -1.28
N HIS A 6 4.45 -0.24 -0.20
CA HIS A 6 5.92 -0.31 -0.18
C HIS A 6 6.42 -1.74 -0.35
N LEU A 7 5.81 -2.70 0.36
CA LEU A 7 6.14 -4.12 0.23
C LEU A 7 5.81 -4.64 -1.17
N THR A 8 4.66 -4.27 -1.74
CA THR A 8 4.26 -4.67 -3.10
C THR A 8 5.27 -4.20 -4.14
N GLN A 9 5.73 -2.96 -4.04
CA GLN A 9 6.76 -2.41 -4.92
C GLN A 9 8.10 -3.14 -4.76
N ALA A 10 8.53 -3.40 -3.51
CA ALA A 10 9.76 -4.14 -3.24
C ALA A 10 9.70 -5.58 -3.75
N VAL A 11 8.58 -6.28 -3.56
CA VAL A 11 8.33 -7.61 -4.13
C VAL A 11 8.34 -7.56 -5.65
N GLY A 12 7.69 -6.55 -6.24
CA GLY A 12 7.69 -6.34 -7.69
C GLY A 12 9.11 -6.20 -8.25
N GLN A 13 9.93 -5.36 -7.62
CA GLN A 13 11.33 -5.18 -8.03
C GLN A 13 12.14 -6.48 -7.89
N ALA A 14 12.04 -7.16 -6.75
CA ALA A 14 12.75 -8.43 -6.52
C ALA A 14 12.35 -9.52 -7.53
N LEU A 15 11.05 -9.58 -7.90
CA LEU A 15 10.56 -10.53 -8.90
C LEU A 15 11.05 -10.18 -10.31
N CYS A 16 11.21 -8.90 -10.64
CA CYS A 16 11.81 -8.47 -11.91
C CYS A 16 13.29 -8.83 -11.98
N GLU A 17 14.05 -8.58 -10.91
CA GLU A 17 15.48 -8.92 -10.82
C GLU A 17 15.73 -10.45 -10.90
N ALA A 18 14.84 -11.25 -10.29
CA ALA A 18 14.90 -12.71 -10.35
C ALA A 18 14.35 -13.30 -11.66
N SER A 19 13.81 -12.48 -12.55
CA SER A 19 13.26 -12.94 -13.83
C SER A 19 14.39 -13.27 -14.81
N ASN A 20 14.26 -14.40 -15.50
CA ASN A 20 15.17 -14.75 -16.62
C ASN A 20 14.91 -13.93 -17.89
N ARG A 21 13.93 -13.05 -17.91
CA ARG A 21 13.62 -12.16 -19.03
C ARG A 21 14.38 -10.86 -18.91
N SER A 22 14.96 -10.40 -20.00
CA SER A 22 15.74 -9.15 -20.06
C SER A 22 14.92 -7.90 -19.75
N ASN A 23 13.59 -7.96 -19.92
CA ASN A 23 12.68 -6.84 -19.64
C ASN A 23 11.27 -7.38 -19.31
N PRO A 24 11.01 -7.80 -18.06
CA PRO A 24 9.71 -8.30 -17.66
C PRO A 24 8.66 -7.19 -17.70
N LYS A 25 7.51 -7.49 -18.30
CA LYS A 25 6.38 -6.55 -18.35
C LYS A 25 5.61 -6.59 -17.05
N VAL A 26 5.71 -5.53 -16.28
CA VAL A 26 5.01 -5.34 -15.01
C VAL A 26 3.85 -4.39 -15.18
N GLU A 27 2.70 -4.79 -14.68
CA GLU A 27 1.52 -3.93 -14.60
C GLU A 27 1.20 -3.68 -13.12
N TYR A 28 1.20 -2.40 -12.74
CA TYR A 28 0.89 -1.95 -11.39
C TYR A 28 -0.30 -1.00 -11.41
N LEU A 29 -1.34 -1.32 -10.65
CA LEU A 29 -2.52 -0.47 -10.50
C LEU A 29 -3.29 -0.83 -9.22
N THR A 30 -4.12 0.09 -8.77
CA THR A 30 -5.11 -0.17 -7.71
C THR A 30 -6.37 -0.81 -8.31
N ALA A 31 -7.17 -1.49 -7.48
CA ALA A 31 -8.47 -2.02 -7.91
C ALA A 31 -9.45 -0.90 -8.30
N GLU A 32 -9.28 0.30 -7.76
CA GLU A 32 -10.05 1.48 -8.15
C GLU A 32 -9.67 1.97 -9.55
N GLU A 33 -8.36 2.08 -9.84
CA GLU A 33 -7.86 2.42 -11.18
C GLU A 33 -8.25 1.38 -12.22
N PHE A 34 -8.14 0.08 -11.89
CA PHE A 34 -8.61 -1.00 -12.74
C PHE A 34 -10.09 -0.82 -13.09
N SER A 35 -10.93 -0.58 -12.08
CA SER A 35 -12.37 -0.35 -12.26
C SER A 35 -12.65 0.87 -13.13
N SER A 36 -11.95 1.97 -12.90
CA SER A 36 -12.12 3.23 -13.66
C SER A 36 -11.72 3.04 -15.12
N CYS A 37 -10.58 2.39 -15.38
CA CYS A 37 -10.12 2.08 -16.73
C CYS A 37 -11.10 1.14 -17.47
N PHE A 38 -11.66 0.14 -16.78
CA PHE A 38 -12.63 -0.78 -17.38
C PHE A 38 -13.95 -0.09 -17.70
N VAL A 39 -14.49 0.74 -16.79
CA VAL A 39 -15.70 1.54 -17.05
C VAL A 39 -15.50 2.45 -18.27
N GLN A 40 -14.36 3.12 -18.36
CA GLN A 40 -14.00 3.96 -19.49
C GLN A 40 -13.92 3.15 -20.80
N ALA A 41 -13.34 1.95 -20.74
CA ALA A 41 -13.26 1.05 -21.90
C ALA A 41 -14.65 0.56 -22.35
N LEU A 42 -15.57 0.32 -21.42
CA LEU A 42 -16.97 -0.01 -21.72
C LEU A 42 -17.68 1.16 -22.43
N GLN A 43 -17.54 2.38 -21.90
CA GLN A 43 -18.15 3.59 -22.46
C GLN A 43 -17.63 3.92 -23.86
N SER A 44 -16.33 3.74 -24.08
CA SER A 44 -15.67 4.00 -25.38
C SER A 44 -15.65 2.79 -26.31
N ARG A 45 -16.26 1.66 -25.96
CA ARG A 45 -16.29 0.41 -26.72
C ARG A 45 -14.90 -0.12 -27.08
N THR A 46 -13.94 0.03 -26.16
CA THR A 46 -12.54 -0.37 -26.32
C THR A 46 -12.12 -1.48 -25.35
N VAL A 47 -13.04 -2.34 -24.95
CA VAL A 47 -12.80 -3.42 -23.98
C VAL A 47 -11.69 -4.37 -24.43
N ASP A 48 -11.60 -4.67 -25.74
CA ASP A 48 -10.53 -5.53 -26.26
C ASP A 48 -9.14 -4.91 -26.09
N ARG A 49 -9.03 -3.58 -26.20
CA ARG A 49 -7.80 -2.85 -25.94
C ARG A 49 -7.44 -2.90 -24.45
N PHE A 50 -8.43 -2.74 -23.58
CA PHE A 50 -8.24 -2.89 -22.12
C PHE A 50 -7.74 -4.28 -21.78
N LYS A 51 -8.38 -5.35 -22.27
CA LYS A 51 -7.94 -6.73 -22.08
C LYS A 51 -6.56 -7.00 -22.68
N GLY A 52 -6.26 -6.38 -23.82
CA GLY A 52 -4.96 -6.44 -24.46
C GLY A 52 -3.81 -5.91 -23.61
N ARG A 53 -4.09 -4.95 -22.68
CA ARG A 53 -3.11 -4.41 -21.75
C ARG A 53 -2.48 -5.50 -20.88
N PHE A 54 -3.31 -6.48 -20.46
CA PHE A 54 -2.89 -7.56 -19.55
C PHE A 54 -2.40 -8.81 -20.30
N ARG A 55 -2.51 -8.86 -21.65
CA ARG A 55 -2.24 -10.08 -22.40
C ARG A 55 -0.82 -10.63 -22.24
N ASP A 56 0.17 -9.75 -22.18
CA ASP A 56 1.60 -10.12 -22.16
C ASP A 56 2.30 -9.67 -20.86
N VAL A 57 1.53 -9.52 -19.78
CA VAL A 57 2.04 -9.12 -18.47
C VAL A 57 2.69 -10.32 -17.79
N ASP A 58 3.92 -10.15 -17.33
CA ASP A 58 4.67 -11.16 -16.57
C ASP A 58 4.36 -11.09 -15.07
N LEU A 59 4.06 -9.88 -14.59
CA LEU A 59 3.74 -9.61 -13.19
C LEU A 59 2.64 -8.56 -13.09
N LEU A 60 1.51 -8.94 -12.50
CA LEU A 60 0.44 -8.02 -12.09
C LEU A 60 0.56 -7.70 -10.61
N LEU A 61 0.64 -6.43 -10.26
CA LEU A 61 0.53 -5.90 -8.92
C LEU A 61 -0.80 -5.15 -8.82
N LEU A 62 -1.78 -5.72 -8.14
CA LEU A 62 -3.12 -5.13 -7.98
C LEU A 62 -3.36 -4.80 -6.49
N GLU A 63 -3.40 -3.51 -6.18
CA GLU A 63 -3.57 -3.04 -4.81
C GLU A 63 -5.04 -2.81 -4.44
N ASP A 64 -5.26 -2.97 -3.13
CA ASP A 64 -6.51 -2.64 -2.45
C ASP A 64 -7.74 -3.33 -3.05
N VAL A 65 -7.65 -4.65 -3.30
CA VAL A 65 -8.74 -5.45 -3.91
C VAL A 65 -10.04 -5.42 -3.11
N HIS A 66 -10.03 -4.96 -1.86
CA HIS A 66 -11.22 -4.74 -1.07
C HIS A 66 -12.16 -3.66 -1.65
N PHE A 67 -11.67 -2.78 -2.54
CA PHE A 67 -12.50 -1.85 -3.31
C PHE A 67 -13.42 -2.53 -4.33
N LEU A 68 -13.24 -3.82 -4.59
CA LEU A 68 -14.14 -4.62 -5.44
C LEU A 68 -15.44 -5.01 -4.74
N GLN A 69 -15.56 -4.82 -3.43
CA GLN A 69 -16.77 -5.17 -2.67
C GLN A 69 -18.01 -4.48 -3.26
N GLY A 70 -19.05 -5.27 -3.54
CA GLY A 70 -20.31 -4.80 -4.13
C GLY A 70 -20.25 -4.42 -5.61
N LYS A 71 -19.13 -4.67 -6.31
CA LYS A 71 -18.92 -4.30 -7.73
C LYS A 71 -18.86 -5.56 -8.62
N GLU A 72 -19.96 -6.28 -8.76
CA GLU A 72 -20.02 -7.59 -9.44
C GLU A 72 -19.31 -7.62 -10.79
N LYS A 73 -19.63 -6.68 -11.70
CA LYS A 73 -19.00 -6.64 -13.04
C LYS A 73 -17.48 -6.46 -13.01
N MET A 74 -16.98 -5.75 -11.99
CA MET A 74 -15.54 -5.57 -11.80
C MET A 74 -14.91 -6.84 -11.24
N GLN A 75 -15.60 -7.53 -10.35
CA GLN A 75 -15.17 -8.82 -9.80
C GLN A 75 -15.01 -9.86 -10.91
N ASP A 76 -15.97 -9.95 -11.84
CA ASP A 76 -15.92 -10.84 -12.99
C ASP A 76 -14.71 -10.56 -13.90
N GLU A 77 -14.45 -9.28 -14.20
CA GLU A 77 -13.33 -8.89 -15.05
C GLU A 77 -11.98 -9.12 -14.37
N VAL A 78 -11.86 -8.81 -13.07
CA VAL A 78 -10.65 -9.11 -12.29
C VAL A 78 -10.41 -10.62 -12.23
N LEU A 79 -11.44 -11.43 -11.97
CA LEU A 79 -11.34 -12.87 -11.94
C LEU A 79 -10.88 -13.44 -13.29
N SER A 80 -11.46 -12.95 -14.38
CA SER A 80 -11.08 -13.33 -15.75
C SER A 80 -9.63 -12.96 -16.05
N THR A 81 -9.20 -11.76 -15.66
CA THR A 81 -7.83 -11.28 -15.86
C THR A 81 -6.84 -12.13 -15.07
N ILE A 82 -7.10 -12.41 -13.77
CA ILE A 82 -6.23 -13.25 -12.95
C ILE A 82 -6.12 -14.67 -13.53
N LYS A 83 -7.24 -15.28 -13.94
CA LYS A 83 -7.23 -16.61 -14.55
C LYS A 83 -6.35 -16.65 -15.80
N SER A 84 -6.57 -15.70 -16.72
CA SER A 84 -5.79 -15.62 -17.97
C SER A 84 -4.29 -15.44 -17.72
N LEU A 85 -3.90 -14.64 -16.73
CA LEU A 85 -2.51 -14.44 -16.36
C LEU A 85 -1.89 -15.71 -15.77
N GLN A 86 -2.59 -16.37 -14.86
CA GLN A 86 -2.09 -17.60 -14.22
C GLN A 86 -1.95 -18.77 -15.21
N GLU A 87 -2.88 -18.90 -16.17
CA GLU A 87 -2.79 -19.89 -17.24
C GLU A 87 -1.54 -19.72 -18.12
N LYS A 88 -1.03 -18.49 -18.23
CA LYS A 88 0.21 -18.15 -18.93
C LYS A 88 1.46 -18.25 -18.07
N GLY A 89 1.33 -18.59 -16.79
CA GLY A 89 2.43 -18.63 -15.84
C GLY A 89 2.87 -17.26 -15.33
N SER A 90 2.07 -16.21 -15.56
CA SER A 90 2.32 -14.88 -15.01
C SER A 90 2.10 -14.86 -13.49
N ARG A 91 2.84 -14.00 -12.81
CA ARG A 91 2.70 -13.82 -11.36
C ARG A 91 1.69 -12.72 -11.05
N VAL A 92 0.94 -12.93 -9.97
CA VAL A 92 -0.06 -11.95 -9.50
C VAL A 92 0.17 -11.70 -8.02
N VAL A 93 0.34 -10.44 -7.65
CA VAL A 93 0.43 -10.00 -6.25
C VAL A 93 -0.75 -9.09 -5.96
N LEU A 94 -1.47 -9.39 -4.90
CA LEU A 94 -2.68 -8.69 -4.50
C LEU A 94 -2.49 -8.10 -3.10
N THR A 95 -3.02 -6.91 -2.85
CA THR A 95 -3.12 -6.38 -1.49
C THR A 95 -4.56 -6.08 -1.10
N SER A 96 -4.85 -6.25 0.20
CA SER A 96 -6.14 -5.92 0.78
C SER A 96 -5.96 -5.37 2.19
N SER A 97 -6.92 -4.57 2.65
CA SER A 97 -6.99 -4.13 4.05
C SER A 97 -7.72 -5.13 4.94
N PHE A 98 -8.38 -6.13 4.34
CA PHE A 98 -9.12 -7.18 5.01
C PHE A 98 -8.59 -8.54 4.56
N ALA A 99 -8.69 -9.56 5.41
CA ALA A 99 -8.44 -10.92 4.99
C ALA A 99 -9.46 -11.33 3.91
N PRO A 100 -9.10 -12.22 2.96
CA PRO A 100 -10.04 -12.62 1.90
C PRO A 100 -11.40 -13.14 2.43
N CYS A 101 -11.39 -13.85 3.56
CA CYS A 101 -12.61 -14.36 4.20
C CYS A 101 -13.48 -13.26 4.86
N GLU A 102 -12.94 -12.07 5.08
CA GLU A 102 -13.67 -10.94 5.67
C GLU A 102 -14.29 -10.03 4.60
N LEU A 103 -13.94 -10.23 3.32
CA LEU A 103 -14.49 -9.45 2.22
C LEU A 103 -15.98 -9.71 2.09
N ARG A 104 -16.77 -8.64 2.08
CA ARG A 104 -18.24 -8.72 1.98
C ARG A 104 -18.68 -8.40 0.55
N ASN A 105 -19.77 -9.04 0.09
CA ASN A 105 -20.31 -8.82 -1.25
C ASN A 105 -19.25 -9.02 -2.36
N VAL A 106 -18.41 -10.04 -2.20
CA VAL A 106 -17.44 -10.51 -3.19
C VAL A 106 -17.78 -11.94 -3.55
N ASP A 107 -17.76 -12.25 -4.86
CA ASP A 107 -18.05 -13.59 -5.37
C ASP A 107 -17.11 -14.63 -4.78
N ASN A 108 -17.67 -15.79 -4.39
CA ASN A 108 -16.92 -16.87 -3.76
C ASN A 108 -15.77 -17.41 -4.63
N SER A 109 -15.93 -17.39 -5.95
CA SER A 109 -14.89 -17.82 -6.88
C SER A 109 -13.69 -16.86 -6.84
N LEU A 110 -13.95 -15.55 -6.70
CA LEU A 110 -12.89 -14.54 -6.57
C LEU A 110 -12.20 -14.65 -5.20
N VAL A 111 -12.96 -14.81 -4.12
CA VAL A 111 -12.42 -15.06 -2.76
C VAL A 111 -11.54 -16.32 -2.76
N SER A 112 -12.04 -17.42 -3.34
CA SER A 112 -11.29 -18.67 -3.46
C SER A 112 -9.97 -18.46 -4.23
N ARG A 113 -10.00 -17.62 -5.26
CA ARG A 113 -8.81 -17.28 -6.04
C ARG A 113 -7.80 -16.46 -5.22
N PHE A 114 -8.26 -15.53 -4.41
CA PHE A 114 -7.40 -14.79 -3.48
C PHE A 114 -6.75 -15.71 -2.42
N CYS A 115 -7.47 -16.74 -1.98
CA CYS A 115 -6.96 -17.73 -1.03
C CYS A 115 -6.06 -18.80 -1.65
N SER A 116 -6.03 -18.96 -2.98
CA SER A 116 -5.30 -20.06 -3.65
C SER A 116 -3.79 -19.89 -3.69
N GLY A 117 -3.28 -18.71 -3.28
CA GLY A 117 -1.86 -18.39 -3.26
C GLY A 117 -1.28 -18.34 -1.85
N PHE A 118 -0.07 -17.80 -1.75
CA PHE A 118 0.55 -17.50 -0.47
C PHE A 118 -0.10 -16.26 0.15
N LEU A 119 -0.61 -16.41 1.37
CA LEU A 119 -1.20 -15.32 2.16
C LEU A 119 -0.21 -14.87 3.23
N ALA A 120 0.09 -13.58 3.25
CA ALA A 120 0.93 -12.95 4.27
C ALA A 120 0.14 -11.84 4.97
N GLY A 121 0.00 -11.94 6.28
CA GLY A 121 -0.51 -10.85 7.11
C GLY A 121 0.58 -9.82 7.41
N ILE A 122 0.21 -8.54 7.35
CA ILE A 122 1.09 -7.43 7.76
C ILE A 122 0.50 -6.83 9.03
N GLU A 123 1.20 -7.01 10.13
CA GLU A 123 0.81 -6.47 11.42
C GLU A 123 1.29 -5.03 11.60
N LYS A 124 0.73 -4.35 12.61
CA LYS A 124 1.23 -3.03 13.01
C LYS A 124 2.68 -3.15 13.47
N PRO A 125 3.54 -2.18 13.11
CA PRO A 125 4.93 -2.21 13.53
C PRO A 125 5.05 -2.12 15.04
N ASP A 126 5.92 -2.94 15.63
CA ASP A 126 6.32 -2.82 17.03
C ASP A 126 7.14 -1.54 17.28
N ALA A 127 7.44 -1.22 18.54
CA ALA A 127 8.19 -0.02 18.90
C ALA A 127 9.56 0.03 18.22
N SER A 128 10.25 -1.10 18.12
CA SER A 128 11.57 -1.19 17.50
C SER A 128 11.51 -0.89 15.99
N THR A 129 10.52 -1.42 15.33
CA THR A 129 10.26 -1.18 13.89
C THR A 129 9.84 0.26 13.66
N ARG A 130 8.96 0.85 14.49
CA ARG A 130 8.57 2.27 14.39
C ARG A 130 9.80 3.17 14.52
N ARG A 131 10.69 2.91 15.50
CA ARG A 131 11.95 3.63 15.68
C ARG A 131 12.79 3.63 14.40
N ARG A 132 12.98 2.46 13.82
CA ARG A 132 13.76 2.32 12.56
C ARG A 132 13.10 3.06 11.39
N ILE A 133 11.78 3.01 11.27
CA ILE A 133 11.03 3.74 10.25
C ILE A 133 11.24 5.25 10.39
N LEU A 134 11.10 5.80 11.61
CA LEU A 134 11.31 7.23 11.88
C LEU A 134 12.72 7.69 11.50
N GLN A 135 13.73 6.93 11.91
CA GLN A 135 15.14 7.23 11.61
C GLN A 135 15.41 7.16 10.10
N GLU A 136 14.91 6.12 9.41
CA GLU A 136 15.11 5.96 7.98
C GLU A 136 14.39 7.04 7.17
N LYS A 137 13.17 7.42 7.56
CA LYS A 137 12.43 8.52 6.91
C LYS A 137 13.10 9.87 7.10
N ALA A 138 13.68 10.14 8.25
CA ALA A 138 14.48 11.34 8.48
C ALA A 138 15.74 11.32 7.60
N ARG A 139 16.45 10.20 7.56
CA ARG A 139 17.66 10.03 6.74
C ARG A 139 17.39 10.22 5.24
N GLN A 140 16.29 9.68 4.71
CA GLN A 140 15.87 9.87 3.32
C GLN A 140 15.61 11.35 2.97
N ASN A 141 15.30 12.16 3.97
CA ASN A 141 15.12 13.60 3.85
C ASN A 141 16.37 14.41 4.27
N ASN A 142 17.54 13.77 4.33
CA ASN A 142 18.81 14.38 4.72
C ASN A 142 18.77 15.04 6.10
N ALA A 143 18.01 14.47 7.03
CA ALA A 143 17.91 14.96 8.41
C ALA A 143 18.27 13.87 9.41
N LEU A 144 18.72 14.32 10.59
CA LEU A 144 19.01 13.46 11.74
C LEU A 144 18.04 13.83 12.87
N LEU A 145 17.36 12.83 13.39
CA LEU A 145 16.58 12.96 14.62
C LEU A 145 17.46 12.49 15.79
N SER A 146 17.47 13.26 16.88
CA SER A 146 18.11 12.81 18.11
C SER A 146 17.37 11.60 18.69
N ASP A 147 18.06 10.75 19.44
CA ASP A 147 17.45 9.57 20.06
C ASP A 147 16.27 9.95 20.96
N THR A 148 16.39 11.06 21.70
CA THR A 148 15.32 11.58 22.56
C THR A 148 14.05 11.96 21.79
N VAL A 149 14.21 12.59 20.61
CA VAL A 149 13.07 12.90 19.72
C VAL A 149 12.45 11.62 19.18
N VAL A 150 13.27 10.67 18.73
CA VAL A 150 12.80 9.38 18.22
C VAL A 150 12.04 8.60 19.29
N ASP A 151 12.51 8.62 20.55
CA ASP A 151 11.84 7.95 21.66
C ASP A 151 10.44 8.53 21.91
N VAL A 152 10.34 9.85 22.00
CA VAL A 152 9.05 10.56 22.20
C VAL A 152 8.08 10.26 21.05
N LEU A 153 8.55 10.26 19.81
CA LEU A 153 7.72 9.94 18.65
C LEU A 153 7.26 8.47 18.66
N THR A 154 8.17 7.54 18.99
CA THR A 154 7.90 6.11 19.03
C THR A 154 6.86 5.74 20.08
N GLU A 155 6.88 6.39 21.25
CA GLU A 155 5.92 6.15 22.32
C GLU A 155 4.52 6.66 21.99
N ARG A 156 4.43 7.84 21.37
CA ARG A 156 3.16 8.51 21.11
C ARG A 156 2.49 8.09 19.81
N LEU A 157 3.27 7.79 18.77
CA LEU A 157 2.74 7.38 17.46
C LEU A 157 2.61 5.86 17.40
N THR A 158 1.50 5.33 17.86
CA THR A 158 1.19 3.89 17.82
C THR A 158 0.32 3.50 16.61
N GLY A 159 -0.04 4.47 15.77
CA GLY A 159 -0.88 4.32 14.61
C GLY A 159 -0.19 3.63 13.42
N ASP A 160 -0.58 4.03 12.23
CA ASP A 160 -0.04 3.46 11.01
C ASP A 160 1.25 4.16 10.53
N ILE A 161 1.92 3.55 9.55
CA ILE A 161 3.18 4.07 8.99
C ILE A 161 2.98 5.44 8.33
N ARG A 162 1.82 5.73 7.74
CA ARG A 162 1.52 7.05 7.14
C ARG A 162 1.51 8.15 8.19
N GLN A 163 1.02 7.84 9.40
CA GLN A 163 1.06 8.79 10.51
C GLN A 163 2.50 9.10 10.93
N LEU A 164 3.38 8.08 10.98
CA LEU A 164 4.81 8.26 11.24
C LEU A 164 5.47 9.14 10.16
N GLU A 165 5.22 8.85 8.89
CA GLU A 165 5.75 9.61 7.75
C GLU A 165 5.28 11.06 7.76
N SER A 166 3.99 11.29 7.98
CA SER A 166 3.41 12.63 8.06
C SER A 166 4.01 13.44 9.21
N CYS A 167 4.20 12.80 10.38
CA CYS A 167 4.80 13.46 11.53
C CYS A 167 6.26 13.87 11.24
N VAL A 168 7.07 12.98 10.68
CA VAL A 168 8.46 13.30 10.29
C VAL A 168 8.47 14.44 9.27
N HIS A 169 7.61 14.39 8.26
CA HIS A 169 7.52 15.44 7.25
C HIS A 169 7.20 16.81 7.86
N ASN A 170 6.22 16.88 8.75
CA ASN A 170 5.82 18.10 9.43
C ASN A 170 6.93 18.65 10.33
N LEU A 171 7.67 17.76 11.04
CA LEU A 171 8.83 18.15 11.84
C LEU A 171 9.93 18.79 10.99
N LEU A 172 10.26 18.15 9.86
CA LEU A 172 11.29 18.63 8.95
C LEU A 172 10.90 19.96 8.32
N LEU A 173 9.65 20.10 7.89
CA LEU A 173 9.13 21.33 7.33
C LEU A 173 9.18 22.47 8.35
N LYS A 174 8.72 22.24 9.58
CA LYS A 174 8.75 23.23 10.66
C LYS A 174 10.18 23.66 11.02
N ALA A 175 11.09 22.72 11.16
CA ALA A 175 12.49 22.98 11.44
C ALA A 175 13.13 23.83 10.32
N LYS A 176 12.85 23.52 9.06
CA LYS A 176 13.32 24.27 7.89
C LYS A 176 12.76 25.68 7.84
N LEU A 177 11.48 25.88 8.12
CA LEU A 177 10.84 27.22 8.14
C LEU A 177 11.37 28.10 9.26
N LEU A 178 11.68 27.51 10.42
CA LEU A 178 12.20 28.24 11.58
C LEU A 178 13.73 28.39 11.57
N GLY A 179 14.43 27.70 10.67
CA GLY A 179 15.89 27.71 10.59
C GLY A 179 16.57 27.11 11.81
N CYS A 180 15.93 26.13 12.50
CA CYS A 180 16.42 25.53 13.72
C CYS A 180 16.49 24.00 13.63
N THR A 181 17.18 23.37 14.58
CA THR A 181 17.23 21.92 14.73
C THR A 181 15.95 21.39 15.34
N ILE A 182 15.61 20.13 15.06
CA ILE A 182 14.44 19.47 15.63
C ILE A 182 14.68 19.20 17.12
N SER A 183 13.85 19.78 17.96
CA SER A 183 13.87 19.59 19.41
C SER A 183 12.72 18.70 19.91
N VAL A 184 12.79 18.25 21.15
CA VAL A 184 11.73 17.47 21.80
C VAL A 184 10.45 18.30 21.94
N GLU A 185 10.57 19.60 22.24
CA GLU A 185 9.44 20.51 22.36
C GLU A 185 8.70 20.63 21.03
N MET A 186 9.44 20.78 19.92
CA MET A 186 8.87 20.80 18.58
C MET A 186 8.14 19.49 18.25
N ALA A 187 8.70 18.34 18.64
CA ALA A 187 8.07 17.04 18.47
C ALA A 187 6.76 16.94 19.26
N GLN A 188 6.75 17.40 20.52
CA GLN A 188 5.56 17.40 21.37
C GLN A 188 4.44 18.31 20.82
N GLU A 189 4.79 19.48 20.33
CA GLU A 189 3.82 20.40 19.70
C GLU A 189 3.15 19.79 18.47
N ILE A 190 3.93 19.09 17.61
CA ILE A 190 3.38 18.41 16.45
C ILE A 190 2.53 17.21 16.87
N LEU A 191 2.99 16.42 17.85
CA LEU A 191 2.22 15.29 18.37
C LEU A 191 0.87 15.69 18.96
N ALA A 192 0.77 16.88 19.57
CA ALA A 192 -0.49 17.39 20.07
C ALA A 192 -1.56 17.55 18.96
N GLN A 193 -1.15 17.83 17.73
CA GLN A 193 -2.06 17.92 16.59
C GLN A 193 -2.60 16.54 16.18
N TYR A 194 -1.81 15.48 16.33
CA TYR A 194 -2.24 14.10 16.00
C TYR A 194 -3.13 13.48 17.08
N SER A 195 -3.04 13.95 18.33
CA SER A 195 -3.88 13.46 19.42
C SER A 195 -5.33 13.99 19.36
N LEU A 196 -5.58 15.03 18.58
CA LEU A 196 -6.91 15.60 18.36
C LEU A 196 -7.69 14.92 17.23
N ASP A 197 -7.01 14.11 16.40
CA ASP A 197 -7.58 13.43 15.24
C ASP A 197 -7.85 11.93 15.47
N ASP A 198 -7.86 11.45 16.72
CA ASP A 198 -8.25 10.07 17.04
C ASP A 198 -9.77 10.04 17.41
N PRO A 199 -10.70 9.82 16.43
CA PRO A 199 -12.13 9.82 16.68
C PRO A 199 -12.66 8.55 17.36
N PHE A 200 -11.78 7.69 17.88
CA PHE A 200 -12.11 6.43 18.53
C PHE A 200 -11.57 6.34 19.97
N VAL A 201 -11.90 7.34 20.80
CA VAL A 201 -12.01 7.16 22.24
C VAL A 201 -13.40 7.60 22.62
N ASP A 202 -14.38 6.73 22.41
CA ASP A 202 -15.65 6.80 23.11
C ASP A 202 -15.99 5.41 23.67
N VAL A 203 -15.97 5.42 25.02
CA VAL A 203 -16.73 4.72 26.03
C VAL A 203 -17.17 3.28 25.74
#